data_79e16d436337510d44cde7b81b9b011b
#
_entry.id   79e16d436337510d44cde7b81b9b011b
#
_cell.length_a   1.000
_cell.length_b   1.000
_cell.length_c   1.000
_cell.angle_alpha   90.00
_cell.angle_beta   90.00
_cell.angle_gamma   90.00
#
_symmetry.space_group_name_H-M   'P 1'
#
loop_
_entity.id
_entity.type
_entity.pdbx_description
1 polymer ?
#
loop_
_entity_poly.entity_id
_entity_poly.type
_entity_poly.pdbx_seq_one_letter_code
_entity_poly.pdbx_strand_id
1 'polypeptide(L)'
;IDPRHRYGHNLQYYYVKWLHCQSKEPFFYWLDIGEGKEVNLVDRCPRSRLQQQCIKYLGPVEREAYEVVLDNGKFVYKQSGNILDTTGGPRDAKWIFVLSTSKTLYVGQKSKGTFQHSSFLAGGATLSAGRLVVKDAILKAVWPHSGHYLPTEENFQAFMSFLLEHNVDLVHVK
;
A
#
# COMPACT_ATOMS: atom_id res chain seq x y z
N ILE A 1 -8.21 -6.31 -16.23
CA ILE A 1 -8.30 -5.86 -14.83
C ILE A 1 -7.50 -4.58 -14.70
N ASP A 2 -8.12 -3.52 -14.22
CA ASP A 2 -7.44 -2.24 -13.98
C ASP A 2 -6.36 -2.44 -12.90
N PRO A 3 -5.08 -2.14 -13.18
CA PRO A 3 -4.01 -2.30 -12.19
C PRO A 3 -4.07 -1.26 -11.07
N ARG A 4 -5.10 -0.42 -11.03
CA ARG A 4 -5.23 0.65 -10.06
C ARG A 4 -6.46 0.43 -9.20
N HIS A 5 -6.27 0.52 -7.88
CA HIS A 5 -7.38 0.53 -6.94
C HIS A 5 -7.92 1.96 -6.80
N ARG A 6 -9.22 2.14 -6.88
CA ARG A 6 -9.84 3.45 -6.76
C ARG A 6 -10.16 3.79 -5.32
N TYR A 7 -9.87 5.02 -4.94
CA TYR A 7 -10.17 5.48 -3.59
C TYR A 7 -11.68 5.53 -3.38
N GLY A 8 -12.19 4.75 -2.41
CA GLY A 8 -13.61 4.47 -2.26
C GLY A 8 -14.50 5.65 -1.88
N HIS A 9 -13.93 6.68 -1.23
CA HIS A 9 -14.72 7.80 -0.74
C HIS A 9 -15.44 8.55 -1.88
N ASN A 10 -14.73 8.87 -2.96
CA ASN A 10 -15.34 9.59 -4.09
C ASN A 10 -16.14 8.67 -5.01
N LEU A 11 -15.82 7.38 -5.03
CA LEU A 11 -16.60 6.40 -5.78
C LEU A 11 -18.03 6.27 -5.28
N GLN A 12 -18.29 6.61 -4.01
CA GLN A 12 -19.60 6.50 -3.40
C GLN A 12 -20.67 7.28 -4.18
N TYR A 13 -20.33 8.44 -4.71
CA TYR A 13 -21.26 9.23 -5.51
C TYR A 13 -21.70 8.51 -6.77
N TYR A 14 -20.76 7.88 -7.47
CA TYR A 14 -21.04 7.11 -8.69
C TYR A 14 -21.71 5.78 -8.37
N TYR A 15 -21.37 5.17 -7.25
CA TYR A 15 -22.00 3.93 -6.79
C TYR A 15 -23.50 4.13 -6.51
N VAL A 16 -23.85 5.23 -5.85
CA VAL A 16 -25.26 5.57 -5.61
C VAL A 16 -26.00 5.81 -6.93
N LYS A 17 -25.35 6.49 -7.87
CA LYS A 17 -25.94 6.70 -9.21
C LYS A 17 -26.16 5.37 -9.93
N TRP A 18 -25.20 4.46 -9.85
CA TRP A 18 -25.34 3.13 -10.42
C TRP A 18 -26.48 2.33 -9.79
N LEU A 19 -26.63 2.38 -8.47
CA LEU A 19 -27.70 1.70 -7.76
C LEU A 19 -29.09 2.17 -8.21
N HIS A 20 -29.23 3.46 -8.54
CA HIS A 20 -30.50 4.05 -8.95
C HIS A 20 -30.76 3.95 -10.45
N CYS A 21 -29.78 3.60 -11.25
CA CYS A 21 -29.97 3.38 -12.66
C CYS A 21 -30.31 1.92 -12.92
N GLN A 22 -31.20 1.44 -13.47
CA GLN A 22 -31.59 0.02 -13.60
C GLN A 22 -30.64 -0.80 -14.49
N SER A 23 -29.37 -0.51 -14.46
CA SER A 23 -28.37 -1.24 -15.24
C SER A 23 -28.12 -2.62 -14.63
N LYS A 24 -27.92 -3.63 -15.48
CA LYS A 24 -27.51 -4.98 -15.08
C LYS A 24 -26.00 -5.16 -15.11
N GLU A 25 -25.25 -4.14 -15.52
CA GLU A 25 -23.80 -4.20 -15.61
C GLU A 25 -23.18 -4.10 -14.22
N PRO A 26 -22.08 -4.84 -13.93
CA PRO A 26 -21.31 -4.66 -12.69
C PRO A 26 -20.80 -3.23 -12.58
N PHE A 27 -20.66 -2.72 -11.34
CA PHE A 27 -20.39 -1.31 -11.11
C PHE A 27 -19.15 -0.79 -11.85
N PHE A 28 -17.97 -1.44 -11.72
CA PHE A 28 -16.75 -0.94 -12.37
C PHE A 28 -16.83 -1.03 -13.89
N TYR A 29 -17.43 -2.08 -14.42
CA TYR A 29 -17.66 -2.20 -15.86
C TYR A 29 -18.60 -1.07 -16.35
N TRP A 30 -19.72 -0.86 -15.65
CA TRP A 30 -20.66 0.22 -15.95
C TRP A 30 -19.98 1.58 -15.96
N LEU A 31 -19.15 1.85 -14.93
CA LEU A 31 -18.47 3.13 -14.74
C LEU A 31 -17.45 3.44 -15.83
N ASP A 32 -16.65 2.45 -16.22
CA ASP A 32 -15.50 2.66 -17.09
C ASP A 32 -15.76 2.39 -18.57
N ILE A 33 -16.58 1.41 -18.88
CA ILE A 33 -16.74 0.89 -20.24
C ILE A 33 -18.20 0.89 -20.69
N GLY A 34 -19.12 0.60 -19.78
CA GLY A 34 -20.54 0.38 -20.08
C GLY A 34 -21.38 1.64 -20.13
N GLU A 35 -22.63 1.49 -19.73
CA GLU A 35 -23.66 2.53 -19.85
C GLU A 35 -23.36 3.80 -19.06
N GLY A 36 -22.57 3.70 -17.97
CA GLY A 36 -22.23 4.84 -17.13
C GLY A 36 -20.97 5.58 -17.52
N LYS A 37 -20.31 5.22 -18.61
CA LYS A 37 -19.01 5.80 -19.00
C LYS A 37 -19.06 7.31 -19.24
N GLU A 38 -20.21 7.83 -19.66
CA GLU A 38 -20.40 9.25 -19.94
C GLU A 38 -20.96 10.02 -18.75
N VAL A 39 -21.31 9.35 -17.67
CA VAL A 39 -21.82 10.01 -16.47
C VAL A 39 -20.71 10.81 -15.79
N ASN A 40 -20.98 12.10 -15.56
CA ASN A 40 -20.02 12.99 -14.90
C ASN A 40 -20.76 13.82 -13.85
N LEU A 41 -20.53 13.54 -12.57
CA LEU A 41 -21.16 14.23 -11.46
C LEU A 41 -20.36 15.49 -11.10
N VAL A 42 -20.38 16.47 -12.00
CA VAL A 42 -19.53 17.67 -11.94
C VAL A 42 -19.66 18.42 -10.62
N ASP A 43 -20.87 18.50 -10.06
CA ASP A 43 -21.14 19.29 -8.84
C ASP A 43 -20.60 18.65 -7.57
N ARG A 44 -20.47 17.32 -7.53
CA ARG A 44 -20.07 16.59 -6.32
C ARG A 44 -18.70 15.93 -6.45
N CYS A 45 -18.46 15.27 -7.56
CA CYS A 45 -17.20 14.59 -7.82
C CYS A 45 -17.01 14.42 -9.33
N PRO A 46 -16.33 15.34 -10.01
CA PRO A 46 -16.07 15.18 -11.45
C PRO A 46 -15.20 13.97 -11.72
N ARG A 47 -15.36 13.36 -12.90
CA ARG A 47 -14.61 12.16 -13.28
C ARG A 47 -13.09 12.35 -13.22
N SER A 48 -12.61 13.56 -13.50
CA SER A 48 -11.19 13.87 -13.38
C SER A 48 -10.64 13.58 -11.99
N ARG A 49 -11.44 13.83 -10.95
CA ARG A 49 -11.06 13.55 -9.56
C ARG A 49 -10.97 12.05 -9.28
N LEU A 50 -11.84 11.23 -9.87
CA LEU A 50 -11.73 9.78 -9.77
C LEU A 50 -10.43 9.26 -10.36
N GLN A 51 -10.03 9.79 -11.51
CA GLN A 51 -8.80 9.38 -12.17
C GLN A 51 -7.54 9.78 -11.38
N GLN A 52 -7.57 10.94 -10.72
CA GLN A 52 -6.48 11.41 -9.88
C GLN A 52 -6.31 10.60 -8.59
N GLN A 53 -7.35 9.90 -8.16
CA GLN A 53 -7.36 9.14 -6.90
C GLN A 53 -7.29 7.63 -7.11
N CYS A 54 -6.77 7.18 -8.24
CA CYS A 54 -6.55 5.76 -8.49
C CYS A 54 -5.32 5.28 -7.74
N ILE A 55 -5.49 4.25 -6.92
CA ILE A 55 -4.37 3.59 -6.23
C ILE A 55 -3.62 2.74 -7.25
N LYS A 56 -2.30 2.90 -7.29
CA LYS A 56 -1.45 2.11 -8.14
C LYS A 56 -1.23 0.72 -7.54
N TYR A 57 -1.38 -0.32 -8.34
CA TYR A 57 -1.01 -1.69 -7.99
C TYR A 57 0.26 -2.08 -8.74
N LEU A 58 1.24 -2.61 -8.00
CA LEU A 58 2.51 -3.05 -8.58
C LEU A 58 2.35 -4.47 -9.15
N GLY A 59 2.85 -4.67 -10.37
CA GLY A 59 2.98 -6.01 -10.94
C GLY A 59 4.18 -6.75 -10.36
N PRO A 60 4.34 -8.06 -10.67
CA PRO A 60 5.44 -8.85 -10.13
C PRO A 60 6.83 -8.29 -10.41
N VAL A 61 7.04 -7.70 -11.58
CA VAL A 61 8.34 -7.12 -11.94
C VAL A 61 8.53 -5.77 -11.24
N GLU A 62 7.50 -4.93 -11.22
CA GLU A 62 7.59 -3.59 -10.60
C GLU A 62 7.85 -3.67 -9.10
N ARG A 63 7.27 -4.64 -8.40
CA ARG A 63 7.44 -4.77 -6.95
C ARG A 63 8.85 -5.17 -6.53
N GLU A 64 9.63 -5.75 -7.42
CA GLU A 64 11.02 -6.12 -7.13
C GLU A 64 11.87 -4.91 -6.70
N ALA A 65 11.58 -3.73 -7.24
CA ALA A 65 12.28 -2.50 -6.87
C ALA A 65 12.01 -2.06 -5.42
N TYR A 66 10.96 -2.58 -4.80
CA TYR A 66 10.56 -2.26 -3.43
C TYR A 66 10.94 -3.36 -2.43
N GLU A 67 11.44 -4.50 -2.91
CA GLU A 67 11.80 -5.61 -2.03
C GLU A 67 13.03 -5.24 -1.20
N VAL A 68 12.92 -5.45 0.12
CA VAL A 68 13.98 -5.19 1.08
C VAL A 68 14.42 -6.52 1.70
N VAL A 69 15.72 -6.73 1.78
CA VAL A 69 16.31 -7.87 2.48
C VAL A 69 17.02 -7.38 3.72
N LEU A 70 17.09 -8.25 4.73
CA LEU A 70 17.77 -7.96 5.98
C LEU A 70 19.13 -8.64 5.96
N ASP A 71 20.15 -7.88 5.60
CA ASP A 71 21.53 -8.36 5.55
C ASP A 71 22.20 -8.10 6.90
N ASN A 72 22.32 -9.14 7.70
CA ASN A 72 22.88 -9.09 9.05
C ASN A 72 22.19 -8.02 9.90
N GLY A 73 20.84 -7.96 9.80
CA GLY A 73 20.03 -7.00 10.53
C GLY A 73 19.91 -5.63 9.90
N LYS A 74 20.55 -5.40 8.77
CA LYS A 74 20.49 -4.13 8.05
C LYS A 74 19.49 -4.19 6.89
N PHE A 75 18.69 -3.15 6.76
CA PHE A 75 17.66 -3.04 5.72
C PHE A 75 18.29 -2.55 4.41
N VAL A 76 18.27 -3.40 3.39
CA VAL A 76 18.90 -3.14 2.09
C VAL A 76 17.92 -3.49 0.98
N TYR A 77 17.78 -2.60 -0.01
CA TYR A 77 17.00 -2.92 -1.21
C TYR A 77 17.70 -4.02 -2.01
N LYS A 78 16.99 -5.10 -2.28
CA LYS A 78 17.57 -6.27 -2.95
C LYS A 78 18.06 -5.96 -4.36
N GLN A 79 17.28 -5.20 -5.13
CA GLN A 79 17.60 -4.94 -6.53
C GLN A 79 18.77 -3.98 -6.70
N SER A 80 18.79 -2.88 -5.96
CA SER A 80 19.79 -1.83 -6.10
C SER A 80 21.02 -2.03 -5.20
N GLY A 81 20.87 -2.78 -4.11
CA GLY A 81 21.90 -2.89 -3.08
C GLY A 81 22.01 -1.66 -2.18
N ASN A 82 21.17 -0.66 -2.37
CA ASN A 82 21.18 0.57 -1.56
C ASN A 82 20.60 0.30 -0.18
N ILE A 83 21.18 0.92 0.85
CA ILE A 83 20.61 0.86 2.20
C ILE A 83 19.30 1.62 2.24
N LEU A 84 18.36 1.16 3.09
CA LEU A 84 17.11 1.87 3.33
C LEU A 84 17.35 2.97 4.37
N ASP A 85 16.95 4.19 4.03
CA ASP A 85 16.93 5.31 4.94
C ASP A 85 15.65 6.12 4.70
N THR A 86 14.79 6.19 5.71
CA THR A 86 13.52 6.89 5.61
C THR A 86 13.58 8.33 6.14
N THR A 87 14.75 8.77 6.61
CA THR A 87 14.90 10.06 7.30
C THR A 87 15.44 11.17 6.41
N GLY A 88 15.94 10.84 5.21
CA GLY A 88 16.57 11.78 4.30
C GLY A 88 15.63 12.60 3.42
N GLY A 89 14.31 12.41 3.54
CA GLY A 89 13.31 13.08 2.72
C GLY A 89 12.51 14.13 3.47
N PRO A 90 11.36 14.55 2.92
CA PRO A 90 10.47 15.50 3.60
C PRO A 90 10.08 15.01 4.99
N ARG A 91 9.95 15.94 5.96
CA ARG A 91 9.66 15.60 7.36
C ARG A 91 8.36 14.83 7.57
N ASP A 92 7.37 15.09 6.73
CA ASP A 92 6.05 14.47 6.78
C ASP A 92 5.91 13.26 5.88
N ALA A 93 7.00 12.83 5.23
CA ALA A 93 7.00 11.61 4.42
C ALA A 93 6.75 10.38 5.31
N LYS A 94 5.78 9.57 4.89
CA LYS A 94 5.43 8.33 5.60
C LYS A 94 5.94 7.15 4.81
N TRP A 95 6.71 6.29 5.47
CA TRP A 95 7.22 5.07 4.87
C TRP A 95 6.45 3.88 5.40
N ILE A 96 5.96 3.08 4.49
CA ILE A 96 5.08 1.96 4.79
C ILE A 96 5.73 0.66 4.35
N PHE A 97 5.33 -0.43 4.99
CA PHE A 97 5.81 -1.77 4.66
C PHE A 97 4.67 -2.77 4.60
N VAL A 98 4.90 -3.84 3.84
CA VAL A 98 4.10 -5.07 3.92
C VAL A 98 5.05 -6.26 3.97
N LEU A 99 4.68 -7.27 4.76
CA LEU A 99 5.32 -8.57 4.77
C LEU A 99 4.37 -9.56 4.12
N SER A 100 4.81 -10.16 3.02
CA SER A 100 3.96 -11.10 2.28
C SER A 100 3.82 -12.43 3.01
N THR A 101 2.86 -13.25 2.57
CA THR A 101 2.68 -14.59 3.11
C THR A 101 3.89 -15.50 2.86
N SER A 102 4.72 -15.18 1.88
CA SER A 102 6.00 -15.86 1.63
C SER A 102 7.17 -15.26 2.41
N LYS A 103 6.89 -14.34 3.35
CA LYS A 103 7.89 -13.64 4.18
C LYS A 103 8.86 -12.77 3.36
N THR A 104 8.38 -12.16 2.30
CA THR A 104 9.09 -11.14 1.54
C THR A 104 8.67 -9.76 2.04
N LEU A 105 9.65 -8.92 2.36
CA LEU A 105 9.41 -7.57 2.87
C LEU A 105 9.48 -6.55 1.74
N TYR A 106 8.47 -5.68 1.66
CA TYR A 106 8.42 -4.56 0.72
C TYR A 106 8.28 -3.26 1.50
N VAL A 107 9.07 -2.26 1.13
CA VAL A 107 9.06 -0.94 1.80
C VAL A 107 9.06 0.15 0.74
N GLY A 108 8.24 1.16 0.94
CA GLY A 108 8.16 2.32 0.06
C GLY A 108 7.53 3.52 0.72
N GLN A 109 7.63 4.66 0.07
CA GLN A 109 7.04 5.90 0.56
C GLN A 109 5.58 5.97 0.18
N LYS A 110 4.72 6.28 1.16
CA LYS A 110 3.28 6.43 0.93
C LYS A 110 2.98 7.71 0.17
N SER A 111 2.10 7.61 -0.83
CA SER A 111 1.52 8.77 -1.52
C SER A 111 0.01 8.69 -1.36
N LYS A 112 -0.57 9.63 -0.61
CA LYS A 112 -1.99 9.62 -0.32
C LYS A 112 -2.81 9.59 -1.61
N GLY A 113 -3.74 8.64 -1.69
CA GLY A 113 -4.64 8.49 -2.83
C GLY A 113 -4.06 7.78 -4.04
N THR A 114 -2.76 7.47 -4.07
CA THR A 114 -2.12 6.82 -5.22
C THR A 114 -1.29 5.60 -4.84
N PHE A 115 -0.58 5.62 -3.72
CA PHE A 115 0.27 4.52 -3.29
C PHE A 115 0.08 4.24 -1.80
N GLN A 116 -0.31 3.04 -1.45
CA GLN A 116 -0.59 2.60 -0.09
C GLN A 116 -0.21 1.12 0.10
N HIS A 117 -0.49 0.55 1.27
CA HIS A 117 -0.12 -0.84 1.58
C HIS A 117 -0.60 -1.84 0.53
N SER A 118 -1.83 -1.72 0.06
CA SER A 118 -2.38 -2.62 -0.96
C SER A 118 -1.67 -2.51 -2.31
N SER A 119 -0.91 -1.46 -2.54
CA SER A 119 -0.18 -1.26 -3.80
C SER A 119 0.92 -2.31 -4.01
N PHE A 120 1.61 -2.73 -2.95
CA PHE A 120 2.76 -3.64 -3.07
C PHE A 120 2.37 -5.00 -3.65
N LEU A 121 1.27 -5.59 -3.17
CA LEU A 121 0.85 -6.93 -3.55
C LEU A 121 -0.47 -6.93 -4.34
N ALA A 122 -0.82 -5.78 -4.92
CA ALA A 122 -2.05 -5.61 -5.70
C ALA A 122 -3.31 -6.10 -4.94
N GLY A 123 -3.38 -5.79 -3.65
CA GLY A 123 -4.48 -6.20 -2.79
C GLY A 123 -4.38 -7.62 -2.26
N GLY A 124 -3.27 -8.33 -2.51
CA GLY A 124 -3.06 -9.68 -1.99
C GLY A 124 -2.90 -9.74 -0.48
N ALA A 125 -3.02 -10.93 0.07
CA ALA A 125 -2.92 -11.16 1.52
C ALA A 125 -1.51 -10.87 2.05
N THR A 126 -1.44 -10.33 3.27
CA THR A 126 -0.19 -10.03 3.95
C THR A 126 -0.15 -10.70 5.33
N LEU A 127 1.05 -11.03 5.81
CA LEU A 127 1.26 -11.44 7.18
C LEU A 127 1.25 -10.24 8.12
N SER A 128 1.81 -9.12 7.68
CA SER A 128 1.85 -7.89 8.45
C SER A 128 1.96 -6.69 7.54
N ALA A 129 1.51 -5.55 8.02
CA ALA A 129 1.61 -4.27 7.32
C ALA A 129 1.69 -3.15 8.36
N GLY A 130 2.30 -2.03 8.00
CA GLY A 130 2.40 -0.90 8.92
C GLY A 130 3.29 0.20 8.39
N ARG A 131 3.81 0.99 9.32
CA ARG A 131 4.75 2.08 9.08
C ARG A 131 6.05 1.79 9.82
N LEU A 132 7.15 2.29 9.27
CA LEU A 132 8.46 2.15 9.92
C LEU A 132 9.32 3.38 9.73
N VAL A 133 10.31 3.52 10.61
CA VAL A 133 11.38 4.50 10.48
C VAL A 133 12.71 3.72 10.54
N VAL A 134 13.50 3.89 9.49
CA VAL A 134 14.82 3.26 9.33
C VAL A 134 15.83 4.35 9.07
N LYS A 135 16.91 4.38 9.82
CA LYS A 135 18.01 5.33 9.62
C LYS A 135 19.31 4.58 9.41
N ASP A 136 19.99 4.86 8.29
CA ASP A 136 21.24 4.20 7.92
C ASP A 136 21.13 2.67 8.00
N ALA A 137 20.07 2.13 7.41
CA ALA A 137 19.75 0.71 7.37
C ALA A 137 19.34 0.09 8.72
N ILE A 138 19.24 0.87 9.78
CA ILE A 138 18.91 0.39 11.12
C ILE A 138 17.46 0.79 11.48
N LEU A 139 16.67 -0.19 11.89
CA LEU A 139 15.26 0.06 12.30
C LEU A 139 15.22 0.86 13.60
N LYS A 140 14.49 1.96 13.60
CA LYS A 140 14.33 2.85 14.76
C LYS A 140 12.95 2.78 15.38
N ALA A 141 11.90 2.62 14.58
CA ALA A 141 10.53 2.54 15.06
C ALA A 141 9.66 1.76 14.08
N VAL A 142 8.61 1.13 14.58
CA VAL A 142 7.64 0.41 13.77
C VAL A 142 6.25 0.53 14.39
N TRP A 143 5.26 0.77 13.54
CA TRP A 143 3.85 0.81 13.93
C TRP A 143 3.09 -0.20 13.08
N PRO A 144 2.57 -1.28 13.68
CA PRO A 144 1.86 -2.33 12.93
C PRO A 144 0.43 -1.87 12.64
N HIS A 145 0.26 -1.04 11.64
CA HIS A 145 -1.06 -0.56 11.33
C HIS A 145 -1.16 -0.08 9.89
N SER A 146 -2.29 -0.37 9.23
CA SER A 146 -2.73 0.32 8.03
C SER A 146 -4.18 0.75 8.22
N GLY A 147 -4.59 1.83 7.55
CA GLY A 147 -5.94 2.38 7.69
C GLY A 147 -7.06 1.44 7.27
N HIS A 148 -6.77 0.38 6.54
CA HIS A 148 -7.77 -0.58 6.01
C HIS A 148 -7.69 -1.96 6.66
N TYR A 149 -6.64 -2.24 7.42
CA TYR A 149 -6.47 -3.50 8.12
C TYR A 149 -6.51 -3.23 9.62
N LEU A 150 -7.37 -3.96 10.32
CA LEU A 150 -7.28 -4.00 11.78
C LEU A 150 -6.09 -4.88 12.12
N PRO A 151 -4.98 -4.31 12.63
CA PRO A 151 -3.82 -5.13 12.98
C PRO A 151 -4.19 -6.00 14.18
N THR A 152 -3.96 -7.29 14.04
CA THR A 152 -4.09 -8.21 15.15
C THR A 152 -2.75 -8.32 15.86
N GLU A 153 -2.78 -8.71 17.11
CA GLU A 153 -1.57 -9.04 17.87
C GLU A 153 -0.73 -10.09 17.14
N GLU A 154 -1.39 -11.05 16.49
CA GLU A 154 -0.74 -12.10 15.72
C GLU A 154 0.05 -11.54 14.53
N ASN A 155 -0.51 -10.57 13.82
CA ASN A 155 0.18 -9.93 12.69
C ASN A 155 1.45 -9.20 13.17
N PHE A 156 1.36 -8.51 14.29
CA PHE A 156 2.50 -7.83 14.88
C PHE A 156 3.58 -8.82 15.30
N GLN A 157 3.18 -9.90 15.97
CA GLN A 157 4.12 -10.94 16.41
C GLN A 157 4.79 -11.64 15.22
N ALA A 158 4.06 -11.84 14.12
CA ALA A 158 4.64 -12.40 12.90
C ALA A 158 5.75 -11.51 12.36
N PHE A 159 5.56 -10.20 12.38
CA PHE A 159 6.59 -9.26 11.93
C PHE A 159 7.79 -9.23 12.89
N MET A 160 7.54 -9.21 14.19
CA MET A 160 8.63 -9.25 15.19
C MET A 160 9.46 -10.53 15.06
N SER A 161 8.81 -11.67 14.88
CA SER A 161 9.50 -12.95 14.67
C SER A 161 10.36 -12.93 13.39
N PHE A 162 9.84 -12.36 12.31
CA PHE A 162 10.57 -12.19 11.07
C PHE A 162 11.84 -11.37 11.28
N LEU A 163 11.75 -10.26 12.02
CA LEU A 163 12.89 -9.39 12.30
C LEU A 163 13.96 -10.12 13.13
N LEU A 164 13.52 -10.86 14.16
CA LEU A 164 14.43 -11.62 15.01
C LEU A 164 15.13 -12.74 14.25
N GLU A 165 14.41 -13.44 13.37
CA GLU A 165 14.99 -14.48 12.51
C GLU A 165 16.09 -13.95 11.60
N HIS A 166 16.07 -12.67 11.28
CA HIS A 166 17.03 -12.01 10.40
C HIS A 166 18.02 -11.12 11.15
N ASN A 167 18.21 -11.37 12.44
CA ASN A 167 19.23 -10.73 13.28
C ASN A 167 19.03 -9.22 13.46
N VAL A 168 17.80 -8.74 13.43
CA VAL A 168 17.50 -7.35 13.71
C VAL A 168 17.50 -7.14 15.23
N ASP A 169 18.24 -6.14 15.70
CA ASP A 169 18.26 -5.76 17.11
C ASP A 169 17.01 -4.93 17.42
N LEU A 170 16.15 -5.45 18.29
CA LEU A 170 14.89 -4.81 18.68
C LEU A 170 14.98 -4.02 19.99
N VAL A 171 16.14 -4.03 20.66
CA VAL A 171 16.31 -3.39 21.98
C VAL A 171 16.06 -1.88 21.93
N HIS A 172 16.45 -1.23 20.86
CA HIS A 172 16.32 0.22 20.68
C HIS A 172 15.16 0.61 19.75
N VAL A 173 14.30 -0.32 19.36
CA VAL A 173 13.16 -0.07 18.48
C VAL A 173 11.94 0.34 19.30
N LYS A 174 11.27 1.39 18.86
CA LYS A 174 10.04 1.89 19.50
C LYS A 174 8.78 1.35 18.86
#